data_a4a1ae2898cf013ff75a4e3218fa8bad
#
_entry.id   a4a1ae2898cf013ff75a4e3218fa8bad
#
_cell.length_a   1.000
_cell.length_b   1.000
_cell.length_c   1.000
_cell.angle_alpha   90.00
_cell.angle_beta   90.00
_cell.angle_gamma   90.00
#
_symmetry.space_group_name_H-M   'P 1'
#
loop_
_entity.id
_entity.type
_entity.pdbx_description
1 polymer ?
#
loop_
_entity_poly.entity_id
_entity_poly.type
_entity_poly.pdbx_seq_one_letter_code
_entity_poly.pdbx_strand_id
1 'polypeptide(L)'
;MQVIDKLMMFSLAVTDMPTAKTFYEDKLGLKVTTDYRQDDDNWWVSLALPEGDMTITLSTHHGNMKPGSMVMYFATSDITAAHDALTGKEVKVGKIGDDLHGPGSGTKWFNFKDPDGNLIHIEQA
;
A
#
# COMPACT_ATOMS: atom_id res chain seq x y z
N MET A 1 -26.66 -10.01 -15.08
CA MET A 1 -25.55 -10.97 -14.96
C MET A 1 -24.35 -10.29 -14.31
N GLN A 2 -23.55 -11.04 -13.63
CA GLN A 2 -22.31 -10.55 -13.08
C GLN A 2 -21.27 -10.47 -14.20
N VAL A 3 -20.63 -9.30 -14.35
CA VAL A 3 -19.66 -9.08 -15.43
C VAL A 3 -18.22 -9.31 -14.95
N ILE A 4 -17.91 -8.90 -13.72
CA ILE A 4 -16.58 -9.06 -13.14
C ILE A 4 -16.68 -9.84 -11.84
N ASP A 5 -15.61 -10.54 -11.48
CA ASP A 5 -15.56 -11.37 -10.27
C ASP A 5 -14.74 -10.73 -9.15
N LYS A 6 -13.60 -10.13 -9.48
CA LYS A 6 -12.71 -9.57 -8.46
C LYS A 6 -11.75 -8.56 -9.06
N LEU A 7 -11.14 -7.78 -8.20
CA LEU A 7 -10.03 -6.92 -8.56
C LEU A 7 -8.74 -7.73 -8.46
N MET A 8 -8.01 -7.88 -9.56
CA MET A 8 -6.76 -8.65 -9.60
C MET A 8 -5.57 -7.82 -9.14
N MET A 9 -5.45 -6.62 -9.68
CA MET A 9 -4.34 -5.72 -9.38
C MET A 9 -4.73 -4.29 -9.72
N PHE A 10 -3.97 -3.35 -9.19
CA PHE A 10 -4.02 -1.97 -9.64
C PHE A 10 -2.61 -1.42 -9.75
N SER A 11 -2.44 -0.40 -10.60
CA SER A 11 -1.16 0.25 -10.79
C SER A 11 -1.06 1.50 -9.93
N LEU A 12 0.11 1.70 -9.35
CA LEU A 12 0.44 2.84 -8.52
C LEU A 12 1.62 3.57 -9.16
N ALA A 13 1.42 4.84 -9.49
CA ALA A 13 2.49 5.65 -10.08
C ALA A 13 3.55 5.96 -9.03
N VAL A 14 4.82 5.74 -9.38
CA VAL A 14 5.96 6.03 -8.50
C VAL A 14 6.98 6.89 -9.23
N THR A 15 7.67 7.76 -8.49
CA THR A 15 8.70 8.64 -9.06
C THR A 15 10.09 8.02 -8.98
N ASP A 16 10.35 7.23 -7.96
CA ASP A 16 11.64 6.57 -7.72
C ASP A 16 11.38 5.10 -7.39
N MET A 17 11.59 4.21 -8.37
CA MET A 17 11.28 2.79 -8.19
C MET A 17 12.10 2.13 -7.07
N PRO A 18 13.41 2.33 -6.97
CA PRO A 18 14.17 1.71 -5.87
C PRO A 18 13.63 2.08 -4.49
N THR A 19 13.31 3.35 -4.27
CA THR A 19 12.75 3.83 -3.00
C THR A 19 11.36 3.24 -2.75
N ALA A 20 10.50 3.25 -3.76
CA ALA A 20 9.13 2.71 -3.64
C ALA A 20 9.16 1.21 -3.40
N LYS A 21 9.94 0.47 -4.18
CA LYS A 21 10.07 -0.99 -4.03
C LYS A 21 10.55 -1.36 -2.63
N THR A 22 11.59 -0.70 -2.14
CA THR A 22 12.13 -0.94 -0.80
C THR A 22 11.06 -0.69 0.26
N PHE A 23 10.30 0.39 0.13
CA PHE A 23 9.25 0.70 1.08
C PHE A 23 8.19 -0.41 1.16
N TYR A 24 7.63 -0.80 0.01
CA TYR A 24 6.57 -1.82 -0.01
C TYR A 24 7.08 -3.21 0.37
N GLU A 25 8.29 -3.56 -0.01
CA GLU A 25 8.88 -4.85 0.32
C GLU A 25 9.36 -4.93 1.77
N ASP A 26 10.16 -3.96 2.21
CA ASP A 26 10.83 -4.02 3.53
C ASP A 26 9.98 -3.44 4.65
N LYS A 27 9.29 -2.30 4.40
CA LYS A 27 8.49 -1.66 5.45
C LYS A 27 7.13 -2.33 5.61
N LEU A 28 6.45 -2.64 4.51
CA LEU A 28 5.14 -3.27 4.54
C LEU A 28 5.17 -4.79 4.47
N GLY A 29 6.30 -5.38 4.13
CA GLY A 29 6.46 -6.83 4.09
C GLY A 29 5.76 -7.52 2.92
N LEU A 30 5.52 -6.80 1.83
CA LEU A 30 4.91 -7.40 0.64
C LEU A 30 5.95 -8.17 -0.17
N LYS A 31 5.49 -9.18 -0.90
CA LYS A 31 6.36 -10.05 -1.67
C LYS A 31 6.40 -9.63 -3.14
N VAL A 32 7.60 -9.32 -3.65
CA VAL A 32 7.80 -9.05 -5.08
C VAL A 32 7.54 -10.33 -5.88
N THR A 33 6.61 -10.25 -6.83
CA THR A 33 6.27 -11.36 -7.73
C THR A 33 6.79 -11.14 -9.13
N THR A 34 6.92 -9.89 -9.56
CA THR A 34 7.42 -9.53 -10.89
C THR A 34 8.21 -8.24 -10.78
N ASP A 35 9.35 -8.20 -11.42
CA ASP A 35 10.16 -6.98 -11.54
C ASP A 35 10.61 -6.90 -13.00
N TYR A 36 9.95 -6.03 -13.77
CA TYR A 36 10.23 -5.87 -15.19
C TYR A 36 10.67 -4.44 -15.47
N ARG A 37 11.89 -4.30 -15.96
CA ARG A 37 12.48 -3.03 -16.34
C ARG A 37 12.90 -3.06 -17.80
N GLN A 38 12.18 -2.32 -18.63
CA GLN A 38 12.57 -2.09 -20.02
C GLN A 38 13.57 -0.94 -20.07
N ASP A 39 13.23 0.18 -19.41
CA ASP A 39 14.09 1.33 -19.18
C ASP A 39 13.56 2.08 -17.94
N ASP A 40 14.12 3.24 -17.60
CA ASP A 40 13.73 3.96 -16.39
C ASP A 40 12.29 4.50 -16.46
N ASP A 41 11.78 4.77 -17.66
CA ASP A 41 10.42 5.27 -17.84
C ASP A 41 9.39 4.16 -18.01
N ASN A 42 9.84 2.91 -18.17
CA ASN A 42 9.01 1.73 -18.34
C ASN A 42 9.50 0.61 -17.44
N TRP A 43 9.30 0.80 -16.15
CA TRP A 43 9.69 -0.14 -15.12
C TRP A 43 8.50 -0.39 -14.21
N TRP A 44 8.12 -1.65 -14.03
CA TRP A 44 7.05 -2.00 -13.10
C TRP A 44 7.42 -3.19 -12.23
N VAL A 45 6.98 -3.11 -10.99
CA VAL A 45 7.22 -4.11 -9.96
C VAL A 45 5.87 -4.47 -9.34
N SER A 46 5.51 -5.74 -9.40
CA SER A 46 4.28 -6.24 -8.78
C SER A 46 4.61 -6.90 -7.46
N LEU A 47 3.81 -6.57 -6.44
CA LEU A 47 3.97 -7.13 -5.09
C LEU A 47 2.64 -7.75 -4.65
N ALA A 48 2.74 -8.96 -4.10
CA ALA A 48 1.58 -9.69 -3.58
C ALA A 48 1.33 -9.34 -2.12
N LEU A 49 0.06 -9.22 -1.77
CA LEU A 49 -0.38 -9.15 -0.37
C LEU A 49 -0.35 -10.56 0.24
N PRO A 50 -0.16 -10.67 1.57
CA PRO A 50 -0.09 -11.98 2.23
C PRO A 50 -1.35 -12.82 2.05
N GLU A 51 -2.50 -12.19 1.98
CA GLU A 51 -3.78 -12.88 1.80
C GLU A 51 -4.50 -12.40 0.55
N GLY A 52 -5.21 -13.32 -0.10
CA GLY A 52 -5.95 -13.04 -1.32
C GLY A 52 -5.08 -13.09 -2.56
N ASP A 53 -5.69 -12.74 -3.70
CA ASP A 53 -5.05 -12.81 -5.01
C ASP A 53 -4.63 -11.45 -5.54
N MET A 54 -4.83 -10.39 -4.77
CA MET A 54 -4.59 -9.03 -5.24
C MET A 54 -3.11 -8.69 -5.18
N THR A 55 -2.64 -7.99 -6.21
CA THR A 55 -1.28 -7.43 -6.24
C THR A 55 -1.33 -5.92 -6.43
N ILE A 56 -0.28 -5.25 -5.98
CA ILE A 56 -0.04 -3.84 -6.25
C ILE A 56 1.11 -3.78 -7.25
N THR A 57 0.90 -3.08 -8.35
CA THR A 57 1.95 -2.89 -9.35
C THR A 57 2.47 -1.45 -9.29
N LEU A 58 3.71 -1.30 -8.85
CA LEU A 58 4.40 -0.02 -8.88
C LEU A 58 4.86 0.23 -10.32
N SER A 59 4.65 1.44 -10.84
CA SER A 59 4.97 1.75 -12.23
C SER A 59 5.59 3.13 -12.37
N THR A 60 6.70 3.21 -13.11
CA THR A 60 7.28 4.49 -13.50
C THR A 60 6.59 5.06 -14.74
N HIS A 61 5.86 4.22 -15.48
CA HIS A 61 5.02 4.68 -16.58
C HIS A 61 3.67 5.14 -16.04
N HIS A 62 3.49 6.45 -15.94
CA HIS A 62 2.36 7.02 -15.20
C HIS A 62 1.09 7.15 -16.02
N GLY A 63 1.19 7.38 -17.32
CA GLY A 63 0.03 7.75 -18.12
C GLY A 63 -0.63 9.00 -17.53
N ASN A 64 -1.91 8.89 -17.19
CA ASN A 64 -2.65 9.99 -16.55
C ASN A 64 -2.63 9.92 -15.02
N MET A 65 -1.92 8.94 -14.44
CA MET A 65 -1.83 8.81 -12.99
C MET A 65 -0.86 9.84 -12.42
N LYS A 66 -1.25 10.47 -11.32
CA LYS A 66 -0.39 11.40 -10.60
C LYS A 66 0.23 10.70 -9.40
N PRO A 67 1.57 10.61 -9.30
CA PRO A 67 2.21 10.02 -8.11
C PRO A 67 1.76 10.73 -6.84
N GLY A 68 1.50 9.96 -5.77
CA GLY A 68 1.11 10.52 -4.48
C GLY A 68 -0.35 10.88 -4.34
N SER A 69 -1.21 10.54 -5.31
CA SER A 69 -2.62 10.93 -5.30
C SER A 69 -3.57 9.83 -4.82
N MET A 70 -3.04 8.67 -4.45
CA MET A 70 -3.87 7.53 -4.03
C MET A 70 -4.13 7.52 -2.54
N VAL A 71 -5.28 6.97 -2.18
CA VAL A 71 -5.62 6.60 -0.79
C VAL A 71 -5.90 5.10 -0.81
N MET A 72 -5.19 4.35 0.02
CA MET A 72 -5.32 2.90 0.10
C MET A 72 -5.72 2.48 1.50
N TYR A 73 -6.59 1.48 1.59
CA TYR A 73 -7.05 0.92 2.85
C TYR A 73 -6.62 -0.54 2.93
N PHE A 74 -5.77 -0.86 3.89
CA PHE A 74 -5.35 -2.23 4.18
C PHE A 74 -5.94 -2.68 5.50
N ALA A 75 -6.06 -3.99 5.66
CA ALA A 75 -6.51 -4.60 6.91
C ALA A 75 -5.37 -5.36 7.56
N THR A 76 -5.36 -5.40 8.88
CA THR A 76 -4.44 -6.22 9.66
C THR A 76 -5.21 -6.98 10.73
N SER A 77 -4.71 -8.16 11.08
CA SER A 77 -5.28 -8.94 12.18
C SER A 77 -4.86 -8.43 13.56
N ASP A 78 -3.79 -7.63 13.63
CA ASP A 78 -3.26 -7.09 14.89
C ASP A 78 -2.73 -5.67 14.67
N ILE A 79 -3.58 -4.68 14.93
CA ILE A 79 -3.27 -3.27 14.67
C ILE A 79 -2.12 -2.76 15.54
N THR A 80 -2.02 -3.21 16.78
CA THR A 80 -0.95 -2.79 17.69
C THR A 80 0.40 -3.31 17.20
N ALA A 81 0.46 -4.59 16.80
CA ALA A 81 1.68 -5.18 16.26
C ALA A 81 2.10 -4.51 14.96
N ALA A 82 1.15 -4.19 14.08
CA ALA A 82 1.44 -3.49 12.83
C ALA A 82 2.00 -2.09 13.08
N HIS A 83 1.39 -1.35 13.99
CA HIS A 83 1.84 -0.01 14.38
C HIS A 83 3.25 -0.05 14.96
N ASP A 84 3.53 -0.99 15.87
CA ASP A 84 4.83 -1.16 16.49
C ASP A 84 5.91 -1.56 15.46
N ALA A 85 5.57 -2.45 14.54
CA ALA A 85 6.50 -2.90 13.50
C ALA A 85 6.91 -1.74 12.59
N LEU A 86 5.97 -0.93 12.14
CA LEU A 86 6.25 0.22 11.29
C LEU A 86 7.05 1.29 12.03
N THR A 87 6.71 1.55 13.29
CA THR A 87 7.48 2.46 14.14
C THR A 87 8.92 1.99 14.29
N GLY A 88 9.12 0.69 14.50
CA GLY A 88 10.46 0.09 14.61
C GLY A 88 11.27 0.16 13.32
N LYS A 89 10.61 0.26 12.17
CA LYS A 89 11.24 0.45 10.85
C LYS A 89 11.34 1.91 10.45
N GLU A 90 11.14 2.82 11.40
CA GLU A 90 11.28 4.27 11.22
C GLU A 90 10.25 4.87 10.26
N VAL A 91 9.09 4.24 10.10
CA VAL A 91 7.97 4.83 9.38
C VAL A 91 7.22 5.76 10.33
N LYS A 92 6.97 6.97 9.88
CA LYS A 92 6.22 7.96 10.67
C LYS A 92 4.74 7.63 10.59
N VAL A 93 4.21 6.98 11.62
CA VAL A 93 2.81 6.56 11.69
C VAL A 93 2.01 7.50 12.58
N GLY A 94 0.72 7.65 12.26
CA GLY A 94 -0.23 8.38 13.10
C GLY A 94 -0.63 7.56 14.33
N LYS A 95 -1.36 8.20 15.24
CA LYS A 95 -1.91 7.51 16.42
C LYS A 95 -3.00 6.53 16.00
N ILE A 96 -3.14 5.45 16.76
CA ILE A 96 -4.25 4.51 16.58
C ILE A 96 -5.53 5.21 17.06
N GLY A 97 -6.48 5.39 16.18
CA GLY A 97 -7.83 5.85 16.46
C GLY A 97 -8.82 4.69 16.49
N ASP A 98 -10.07 4.96 16.82
CA ASP A 98 -11.13 3.96 16.92
C ASP A 98 -12.40 4.35 16.19
N ASP A 99 -12.30 5.30 15.27
CA ASP A 99 -13.45 5.95 14.64
C ASP A 99 -13.35 6.01 13.12
N LEU A 100 -12.71 5.03 12.48
CA LEU A 100 -12.46 5.03 11.03
C LEU A 100 -13.76 5.23 10.23
N HIS A 101 -14.85 4.60 10.65
CA HIS A 101 -16.14 4.68 9.98
C HIS A 101 -17.09 5.68 10.66
N GLY A 102 -16.55 6.63 11.40
CA GLY A 102 -17.28 7.68 12.09
C GLY A 102 -17.32 7.50 13.61
N PRO A 103 -17.79 8.54 14.32
CA PRO A 103 -17.83 8.50 15.78
C PRO A 103 -18.61 7.29 16.31
N GLY A 104 -18.01 6.55 17.24
CA GLY A 104 -18.62 5.38 17.86
C GLY A 104 -18.54 4.10 17.04
N SER A 105 -17.87 4.08 15.89
CA SER A 105 -17.73 2.86 15.09
C SER A 105 -16.87 1.80 15.78
N GLY A 106 -15.91 2.21 16.60
CA GLY A 106 -15.01 1.30 17.31
C GLY A 106 -13.94 0.66 16.43
N THR A 107 -13.91 0.94 15.12
CA THR A 107 -12.91 0.38 14.21
C THR A 107 -11.57 1.07 14.42
N LYS A 108 -10.59 0.31 14.90
CA LYS A 108 -9.24 0.82 15.13
C LYS A 108 -8.49 0.97 13.82
N TRP A 109 -7.74 2.04 13.72
CA TRP A 109 -7.00 2.38 12.51
C TRP A 109 -5.85 3.32 12.83
N PHE A 110 -4.89 3.38 11.90
CA PHE A 110 -3.90 4.45 11.83
C PHE A 110 -3.53 4.67 10.37
N ASN A 111 -2.81 5.75 10.11
CA ASN A 111 -2.37 6.02 8.75
C ASN A 111 -0.92 6.50 8.71
N PHE A 112 -0.36 6.48 7.52
CA PHE A 112 0.96 6.98 7.19
C PHE A 112 1.02 7.21 5.69
N LYS A 113 2.14 7.76 5.21
CA LYS A 113 2.34 8.00 3.78
C LYS A 113 3.45 7.13 3.25
N ASP A 114 3.34 6.74 1.97
CA ASP A 114 4.43 6.10 1.26
C ASP A 114 5.42 7.17 0.74
N PRO A 115 6.55 6.77 0.08
CA PRO A 115 7.55 7.73 -0.38
C PRO A 115 7.04 8.79 -1.35
N ASP A 116 6.01 8.49 -2.16
CA ASP A 116 5.42 9.43 -3.09
C ASP A 116 4.34 10.32 -2.46
N GLY A 117 3.94 10.03 -1.22
CA GLY A 117 2.90 10.78 -0.52
C GLY A 117 1.52 10.16 -0.61
N ASN A 118 1.37 8.95 -1.15
CA ASN A 118 0.10 8.23 -1.11
C ASN A 118 -0.29 7.96 0.34
N LEU A 119 -1.56 8.18 0.66
CA LEU A 119 -2.06 7.96 2.02
C LEU A 119 -2.45 6.50 2.19
N ILE A 120 -1.90 5.87 3.20
CA ILE A 120 -2.16 4.47 3.52
C ILE A 120 -2.85 4.40 4.87
N HIS A 121 -4.06 3.82 4.89
CA HIS A 121 -4.79 3.50 6.11
C HIS A 121 -4.65 2.01 6.40
N ILE A 122 -4.44 1.67 7.67
CA ILE A 122 -4.48 0.29 8.14
C ILE A 122 -5.58 0.19 9.18
N GLU A 123 -6.49 -0.75 9.00
CA GLU A 123 -7.59 -0.98 9.93
C GLU A 123 -7.53 -2.37 10.53
N GLN A 124 -8.05 -2.48 11.76
CA GLN A 124 -8.18 -3.77 12.42
C GLN A 124 -9.28 -4.58 11.73
N ALA A 125 -8.92 -5.74 11.22
CA ALA A 125 -9.89 -6.66 10.63
C ALA A 125 -10.71 -7.35 11.71
#